data_aab48632a542c032d548d5f47813b88a
#
_entry.id   aab48632a542c032d548d5f47813b88a
#
_cell.length_a   1.000
_cell.length_b   1.000
_cell.length_c   1.000
_cell.angle_alpha   90.00
_cell.angle_beta   90.00
_cell.angle_gamma   90.00
#
_symmetry.space_group_name_H-M   'P 1'
#
loop_
_entity.id
_entity.type
_entity.pdbx_description
1 polymer ?
#
loop_
_entity_poly.entity_id
_entity_poly.type
_entity_poly.pdbx_seq_one_letter_code
_entity_poly.pdbx_strand_id
1 'polypeptide(L)'
;EGTAQIAKSQHSNPMMKLDGKVSMTQKLTDLEAGKQYAVLVGVDNRSDAKASVEIKSGDKVLGSNYTTRSIAKNYVKAYTHNTNSSTVDGSSYFQNMYIFFTAPKSGDVTLTIAREAGEGSSYFDDIRIVQNDSKNITTNEKGEVVKFEQNFEKSVQGLYPFVVGGIEGVED
;
A
#
# COMPACT_ATOMS: atom_id res chain seq x y z
N GLU A 1 -7.67 21.23 -6.40
CA GLU A 1 -7.70 20.30 -7.52
C GLU A 1 -6.28 19.81 -7.77
N GLY A 2 -6.09 18.51 -7.98
CA GLY A 2 -4.78 17.91 -8.13
C GLY A 2 -4.59 17.22 -9.48
N THR A 3 -3.41 16.69 -9.73
CA THR A 3 -3.06 15.99 -10.96
C THR A 3 -2.49 14.60 -10.66
N ALA A 4 -2.76 13.66 -11.57
CA ALA A 4 -2.15 12.34 -11.60
C ALA A 4 -1.45 12.15 -12.95
N GLN A 5 -0.19 11.76 -12.95
CA GLN A 5 0.59 11.62 -14.17
C GLN A 5 1.66 10.53 -14.03
N ILE A 6 2.07 9.96 -15.17
CA ILE A 6 3.22 9.08 -15.20
C ILE A 6 4.50 9.93 -15.11
N ALA A 7 5.33 9.64 -14.13
CA ALA A 7 6.67 10.19 -13.99
C ALA A 7 7.71 9.09 -14.20
N LYS A 8 8.98 9.47 -14.26
CA LYS A 8 10.10 8.53 -14.33
C LYS A 8 11.03 8.72 -13.15
N SER A 9 11.48 7.62 -12.57
CA SER A 9 12.55 7.63 -11.57
C SER A 9 13.89 8.01 -12.19
N GLN A 10 14.90 8.18 -11.34
CA GLN A 10 16.28 8.39 -11.79
C GLN A 10 16.83 7.27 -12.70
N HIS A 11 16.25 6.08 -12.64
CA HIS A 11 16.58 4.95 -13.50
C HIS A 11 15.62 4.78 -14.69
N SER A 12 14.85 5.81 -15.00
CA SER A 12 13.86 5.85 -16.09
C SER A 12 12.70 4.86 -15.94
N ASN A 13 12.49 4.28 -14.76
CA ASN A 13 11.34 3.43 -14.51
C ASN A 13 10.07 4.27 -14.34
N PRO A 14 8.97 3.91 -14.99
CA PRO A 14 7.70 4.63 -14.85
C PRO A 14 7.11 4.41 -13.46
N MET A 15 6.49 5.45 -12.94
CA MET A 15 5.77 5.45 -11.67
C MET A 15 4.62 6.45 -11.73
N MET A 16 3.63 6.30 -10.86
CA MET A 16 2.53 7.25 -10.74
C MET A 16 2.92 8.39 -9.80
N LYS A 17 2.81 9.62 -10.27
CA LYS A 17 3.01 10.83 -9.47
C LYS A 17 1.66 11.51 -9.24
N LEU A 18 1.36 11.82 -7.99
CA LEU A 18 0.18 12.57 -7.57
C LEU A 18 0.59 13.91 -6.94
N ASP A 19 -0.01 14.98 -7.41
CA ASP A 19 0.17 16.34 -6.91
C ASP A 19 -1.18 16.95 -6.51
N GLY A 20 -1.24 17.71 -5.43
CA GLY A 20 -2.47 18.30 -4.92
C GLY A 20 -3.47 17.23 -4.41
N LYS A 21 -4.72 17.62 -4.24
CA LYS A 21 -5.79 16.69 -3.84
C LYS A 21 -6.32 15.94 -5.04
N VAL A 22 -6.05 14.64 -5.11
CA VAL A 22 -6.43 13.78 -6.23
C VAL A 22 -6.62 12.34 -5.79
N SER A 23 -7.47 11.62 -6.49
CA SER A 23 -7.64 10.17 -6.36
C SER A 23 -7.75 9.49 -7.71
N MET A 24 -7.28 8.24 -7.77
CA MET A 24 -7.42 7.35 -8.90
C MET A 24 -8.06 6.06 -8.43
N THR A 25 -9.06 5.58 -9.15
CA THR A 25 -9.79 4.36 -8.77
C THR A 25 -9.78 3.38 -9.92
N GLN A 26 -9.53 2.12 -9.59
CA GLN A 26 -9.61 1.00 -10.52
C GLN A 26 -10.50 -0.10 -9.94
N LYS A 27 -11.36 -0.67 -10.77
CA LYS A 27 -12.12 -1.87 -10.44
C LYS A 27 -11.18 -3.08 -10.45
N LEU A 28 -11.28 -3.90 -9.42
CA LEU A 28 -10.57 -5.17 -9.33
C LEU A 28 -11.46 -6.29 -9.87
N THR A 29 -10.87 -7.16 -10.68
CA THR A 29 -11.53 -8.33 -11.26
C THR A 29 -10.90 -9.62 -10.74
N ASP A 30 -11.53 -10.75 -11.03
CA ASP A 30 -10.98 -12.10 -10.76
C ASP A 30 -10.70 -12.40 -9.28
N LEU A 31 -11.46 -11.75 -8.38
CA LEU A 31 -11.40 -12.01 -6.96
C LEU A 31 -12.36 -13.15 -6.59
N GLU A 32 -11.86 -14.15 -5.88
CA GLU A 32 -12.68 -15.25 -5.35
C GLU A 32 -13.36 -14.83 -4.06
N ALA A 33 -14.68 -14.95 -4.03
CA ALA A 33 -15.50 -14.60 -2.87
C ALA A 33 -15.04 -15.31 -1.58
N GLY A 34 -14.88 -14.55 -0.51
CA GLY A 34 -14.46 -15.05 0.80
C GLY A 34 -12.96 -15.33 0.94
N LYS A 35 -12.17 -15.17 -0.12
CA LYS A 35 -10.72 -15.30 -0.05
C LYS A 35 -10.08 -14.02 0.47
N GLN A 36 -8.97 -14.17 1.15
CA GLN A 36 -8.14 -13.06 1.61
C GLN A 36 -7.11 -12.69 0.56
N TYR A 37 -6.90 -11.40 0.42
CA TYR A 37 -5.91 -10.81 -0.49
C TYR A 37 -5.04 -9.80 0.25
N ALA A 38 -3.82 -9.65 -0.23
CA ALA A 38 -2.93 -8.57 0.14
C ALA A 38 -2.65 -7.70 -1.08
N VAL A 39 -2.80 -6.40 -0.91
CA VAL A 39 -2.30 -5.40 -1.85
C VAL A 39 -0.94 -4.95 -1.36
N LEU A 40 0.04 -5.01 -2.24
CA LEU A 40 1.39 -4.48 -2.01
C LEU A 40 1.53 -3.26 -2.89
N VAL A 41 2.07 -2.19 -2.33
CA VAL A 41 2.36 -0.98 -3.09
C VAL A 41 3.61 -0.30 -2.55
N GLY A 42 4.48 0.13 -3.46
CA GLY A 42 5.59 1.02 -3.14
C GLY A 42 5.07 2.46 -3.12
N VAL A 43 5.35 3.18 -2.05
CA VAL A 43 5.01 4.60 -1.92
C VAL A 43 6.19 5.42 -1.44
N ASP A 44 6.45 6.52 -2.12
CA ASP A 44 7.37 7.57 -1.67
C ASP A 44 6.57 8.87 -1.54
N ASN A 45 6.22 9.21 -0.31
CA ASN A 45 5.40 10.39 -0.01
C ASN A 45 6.29 11.57 0.37
N ARG A 46 6.64 12.39 -0.61
CA ARG A 46 7.46 13.61 -0.45
C ARG A 46 6.62 14.83 -0.15
N SER A 47 5.66 14.64 0.74
CA SER A 47 4.68 15.64 1.09
C SER A 47 4.32 15.45 2.55
N ASP A 48 3.86 16.50 3.18
CA ASP A 48 3.17 16.45 4.47
C ASP A 48 1.69 16.00 4.34
N ALA A 49 1.21 15.96 3.11
CA ALA A 49 -0.14 15.46 2.83
C ALA A 49 -0.20 13.93 2.93
N LYS A 50 -1.30 13.44 3.44
CA LYS A 50 -1.58 12.01 3.51
C LYS A 50 -1.71 11.40 2.13
N ALA A 51 -0.96 10.34 1.89
CA ALA A 51 -1.07 9.45 0.74
C ALA A 51 -1.66 8.12 1.18
N SER A 52 -2.68 7.62 0.52
CA SER A 52 -3.45 6.46 0.96
C SER A 52 -3.80 5.51 -0.16
N VAL A 53 -4.03 4.26 0.23
CA VAL A 53 -4.63 3.22 -0.61
C VAL A 53 -5.82 2.64 0.13
N GLU A 54 -6.94 2.51 -0.56
CA GLU A 54 -8.19 2.02 0.01
C GLU A 54 -8.83 0.98 -0.92
N ILE A 55 -9.32 -0.10 -0.34
CA ILE A 55 -10.11 -1.13 -1.01
C ILE A 55 -11.55 -1.02 -0.53
N LYS A 56 -12.48 -0.86 -1.45
CA LYS A 56 -13.92 -0.74 -1.17
C LYS A 56 -14.77 -1.73 -1.94
N SER A 57 -15.95 -2.01 -1.37
CA SER A 57 -17.08 -2.58 -2.09
C SER A 57 -18.30 -1.70 -1.81
N GLY A 58 -18.75 -0.96 -2.82
CA GLY A 58 -19.69 0.14 -2.62
C GLY A 58 -19.12 1.15 -1.62
N ASP A 59 -19.90 1.49 -0.60
CA ASP A 59 -19.47 2.42 0.46
C ASP A 59 -18.66 1.75 1.58
N LYS A 60 -18.58 0.43 1.57
CA LYS A 60 -17.88 -0.34 2.61
C LYS A 60 -16.38 -0.39 2.34
N VAL A 61 -15.59 0.11 3.29
CA VAL A 61 -14.13 -0.08 3.30
C VAL A 61 -13.81 -1.52 3.72
N LEU A 62 -13.12 -2.24 2.87
CA LEU A 62 -12.65 -3.62 3.12
C LEU A 62 -11.25 -3.64 3.72
N GLY A 63 -10.43 -2.66 3.36
CA GLY A 63 -9.08 -2.48 3.87
C GLY A 63 -8.52 -1.14 3.41
N SER A 64 -7.63 -0.56 4.21
CA SER A 64 -6.96 0.70 3.88
C SER A 64 -5.64 0.82 4.61
N ASN A 65 -4.76 1.63 4.05
CA ASN A 65 -3.52 2.04 4.69
C ASN A 65 -3.10 3.42 4.16
N TYR A 66 -2.24 4.11 4.90
CA TYR A 66 -1.76 5.42 4.51
C TYR A 66 -0.37 5.71 5.06
N THR A 67 0.27 6.73 4.50
CA THR A 67 1.48 7.32 5.03
C THR A 67 1.41 8.85 4.93
N THR A 68 2.10 9.53 5.83
CA THR A 68 2.21 10.99 5.86
C THR A 68 3.65 11.47 5.68
N ARG A 69 4.57 10.56 5.35
CA ARG A 69 5.98 10.88 5.19
C ARG A 69 6.70 9.92 4.25
N SER A 70 7.84 10.34 3.74
CA SER A 70 8.79 9.49 3.03
C SER A 70 9.82 8.88 3.99
N ILE A 71 10.50 7.85 3.50
CA ILE A 71 11.68 7.29 4.18
C ILE A 71 12.92 8.00 3.66
N ALA A 72 13.66 8.66 4.55
CA ALA A 72 14.88 9.37 4.20
C ALA A 72 15.97 8.43 3.64
N LYS A 73 16.85 8.98 2.83
CA LYS A 73 17.90 8.23 2.12
C LYS A 73 18.82 7.43 3.04
N ASN A 74 19.10 7.94 4.22
CA ASN A 74 19.93 7.29 5.23
C ASN A 74 19.21 6.18 6.00
N TYR A 75 17.93 6.02 5.77
CA TYR A 75 17.13 4.96 6.38
C TYR A 75 17.45 3.60 5.79
N VAL A 76 17.18 2.58 6.54
CA VAL A 76 17.55 1.20 6.18
C VAL A 76 16.79 0.72 4.96
N LYS A 77 17.51 0.28 3.93
CA LYS A 77 16.93 -0.28 2.70
C LYS A 77 15.95 -1.44 2.94
N ALA A 78 16.02 -2.11 4.09
CA ALA A 78 15.10 -3.17 4.45
C ALA A 78 13.62 -2.72 4.49
N TYR A 79 13.38 -1.43 4.60
CA TYR A 79 12.04 -0.84 4.58
C TYR A 79 11.57 -0.45 3.18
N THR A 80 12.42 -0.58 2.17
CA THR A 80 12.04 -0.25 0.81
C THR A 80 11.35 -1.42 0.16
N HIS A 81 10.41 -1.10 -0.71
CA HIS A 81 9.76 -2.07 -1.57
C HIS A 81 10.77 -2.59 -2.61
N ASN A 82 10.68 -3.86 -2.94
CA ASN A 82 11.50 -4.45 -4.00
C ASN A 82 10.93 -4.08 -5.36
N THR A 83 11.08 -2.82 -5.73
CA THR A 83 10.71 -2.29 -7.04
C THR A 83 11.96 -1.98 -7.86
N ASN A 84 11.80 -1.85 -9.17
CA ASN A 84 12.84 -1.32 -10.04
C ASN A 84 13.10 0.18 -9.78
N SER A 85 12.15 0.84 -9.12
CA SER A 85 12.23 2.24 -8.69
C SER A 85 12.35 2.31 -7.17
N SER A 86 13.50 1.89 -6.63
CA SER A 86 13.73 1.95 -5.18
C SER A 86 13.79 3.39 -4.63
N THR A 87 14.04 4.35 -5.51
CA THR A 87 14.00 5.79 -5.19
C THR A 87 13.49 6.57 -6.40
N VAL A 88 12.96 7.77 -6.16
CA VAL A 88 12.58 8.69 -7.24
C VAL A 88 13.82 9.38 -7.83
N ASP A 89 14.70 9.90 -6.99
CA ASP A 89 15.90 10.66 -7.38
C ASP A 89 17.11 10.43 -6.45
N GLY A 90 17.06 9.40 -5.62
CA GLY A 90 18.12 9.07 -4.68
C GLY A 90 18.05 9.83 -3.35
N SER A 91 17.04 10.65 -3.09
CA SER A 91 16.89 11.40 -1.83
C SER A 91 16.02 10.69 -0.80
N SER A 92 15.08 9.87 -1.23
CA SER A 92 14.22 9.05 -0.37
C SER A 92 13.92 7.70 -1.01
N TYR A 93 13.42 6.77 -0.24
CA TYR A 93 13.07 5.43 -0.68
C TYR A 93 11.57 5.22 -0.74
N PHE A 94 11.13 4.36 -1.67
CA PHE A 94 9.79 3.78 -1.61
C PHE A 94 9.68 2.91 -0.36
N GLN A 95 8.66 3.17 0.44
CA GLN A 95 8.29 2.29 1.56
C GLN A 95 7.24 1.27 1.10
N ASN A 96 7.25 0.12 1.73
CA ASN A 96 6.23 -0.89 1.52
C ASN A 96 4.94 -0.49 2.23
N MET A 97 3.86 -0.49 1.49
CA MET A 97 2.51 -0.37 2.04
C MET A 97 1.75 -1.65 1.75
N TYR A 98 1.12 -2.21 2.77
CA TYR A 98 0.34 -3.43 2.69
C TYR A 98 -1.09 -3.15 3.10
N ILE A 99 -2.04 -3.65 2.30
CA ILE A 99 -3.46 -3.59 2.61
C ILE A 99 -4.02 -5.00 2.51
N PHE A 100 -4.62 -5.49 3.58
CA PHE A 100 -5.25 -6.80 3.63
C PHE A 100 -6.76 -6.63 3.55
N PHE A 101 -7.41 -7.47 2.75
CA PHE A 101 -8.86 -7.49 2.67
C PHE A 101 -9.39 -8.88 2.34
N THR A 102 -10.65 -9.11 2.65
CA THR A 102 -11.39 -10.30 2.24
C THR A 102 -12.35 -9.93 1.12
N ALA A 103 -12.28 -10.64 0.00
CA ALA A 103 -13.20 -10.41 -1.11
C ALA A 103 -14.64 -10.68 -0.67
N PRO A 104 -15.57 -9.76 -0.91
CA PRO A 104 -16.97 -9.95 -0.55
C PRO A 104 -17.64 -11.04 -1.41
N LYS A 105 -18.74 -11.59 -0.95
CA LYS A 105 -19.50 -12.59 -1.70
C LYS A 105 -20.18 -12.03 -2.96
N SER A 106 -20.40 -10.74 -2.99
CA SER A 106 -21.01 -10.04 -4.12
C SER A 106 -20.62 -8.55 -4.09
N GLY A 107 -20.79 -7.90 -5.23
CA GLY A 107 -20.48 -6.49 -5.43
C GLY A 107 -19.10 -6.26 -6.01
N ASP A 108 -18.96 -5.12 -6.66
CA ASP A 108 -17.70 -4.69 -7.24
C ASP A 108 -16.71 -4.30 -6.14
N VAL A 109 -15.46 -4.64 -6.35
CA VAL A 109 -14.35 -4.21 -5.50
C VAL A 109 -13.52 -3.19 -6.25
N THR A 110 -13.20 -2.10 -5.61
CA THR A 110 -12.37 -1.04 -6.18
C THR A 110 -11.13 -0.78 -5.32
N LEU A 111 -10.03 -0.48 -5.99
CA LEU A 111 -8.81 0.03 -5.38
C LEU A 111 -8.71 1.52 -5.69
N THR A 112 -8.57 2.33 -4.69
CA THR A 112 -8.36 3.78 -4.82
C THR A 112 -7.02 4.17 -4.22
N ILE A 113 -6.19 4.84 -5.01
CA ILE A 113 -5.00 5.54 -4.57
C ILE A 113 -5.38 7.00 -4.45
N ALA A 114 -5.07 7.61 -3.34
CA ALA A 114 -5.44 9.01 -3.12
C ALA A 114 -4.34 9.80 -2.40
N ARG A 115 -4.35 11.09 -2.63
CA ARG A 115 -3.55 12.07 -1.94
C ARG A 115 -4.44 13.23 -1.47
N GLU A 116 -4.24 13.69 -0.26
CA GLU A 116 -4.88 14.89 0.27
C GLU A 116 -4.21 16.16 -0.27
N ALA A 117 -4.79 17.32 0.03
CA ALA A 117 -4.19 18.61 -0.30
C ALA A 117 -2.93 18.85 0.54
N GLY A 118 -1.94 19.49 -0.07
CA GLY A 118 -0.67 19.82 0.57
C GLY A 118 0.41 20.08 -0.49
N GLU A 119 1.57 20.55 -0.07
CA GLU A 119 2.71 20.76 -0.95
C GLU A 119 3.43 19.42 -1.25
N GLY A 120 4.32 19.44 -2.24
CA GLY A 120 5.09 18.28 -2.65
C GLY A 120 4.30 17.26 -3.44
N SER A 121 4.85 16.08 -3.62
CA SER A 121 4.31 15.02 -4.46
C SER A 121 4.30 13.69 -3.72
N SER A 122 3.37 12.81 -4.09
CA SER A 122 3.38 11.41 -3.67
C SER A 122 3.57 10.51 -4.88
N TYR A 123 4.46 9.54 -4.77
CA TYR A 123 4.79 8.61 -5.83
C TYR A 123 4.37 7.20 -5.44
N PHE A 124 3.80 6.48 -6.40
CA PHE A 124 3.37 5.10 -6.23
C PHE A 124 3.93 4.23 -7.35
N ASP A 125 4.36 3.03 -7.01
CA ASP A 125 4.92 2.08 -7.96
C ASP A 125 4.63 0.64 -7.51
N ASP A 126 4.75 -0.30 -8.45
CA ASP A 126 4.69 -1.73 -8.23
C ASP A 126 3.50 -2.20 -7.38
N ILE A 127 2.29 -1.87 -7.85
CA ILE A 127 1.06 -2.31 -7.20
C ILE A 127 0.80 -3.76 -7.59
N ARG A 128 0.75 -4.63 -6.60
CA ARG A 128 0.48 -6.05 -6.76
C ARG A 128 -0.65 -6.48 -5.84
N ILE A 129 -1.50 -7.36 -6.33
CA ILE A 129 -2.56 -7.98 -5.55
C ILE A 129 -2.33 -9.49 -5.60
N VAL A 130 -2.16 -10.09 -4.45
CA VAL A 130 -1.90 -11.51 -4.31
C VAL A 130 -2.89 -12.13 -3.33
N GLN A 131 -3.29 -13.36 -3.60
CA GLN A 131 -4.11 -14.11 -2.66
C GLN A 131 -3.28 -14.41 -1.42
N ASN A 132 -3.80 -14.06 -0.24
CA ASN A 132 -3.18 -14.35 1.04
C ASN A 132 -3.75 -15.64 1.60
N ASP A 133 -3.06 -16.74 1.36
CA ASP A 133 -3.47 -18.07 1.88
C ASP A 133 -3.04 -18.31 3.33
N SER A 134 -2.31 -17.38 3.94
CA SER A 134 -1.93 -17.48 5.34
C SER A 134 -3.15 -17.23 6.23
N LYS A 135 -3.78 -18.28 6.68
CA LYS A 135 -4.92 -18.25 7.63
C LYS A 135 -4.46 -17.89 9.06
N ASN A 136 -3.63 -16.89 9.19
CA ASN A 136 -2.95 -16.60 10.46
C ASN A 136 -3.78 -15.76 11.39
N ILE A 137 -4.81 -15.11 10.86
CA ILE A 137 -5.66 -14.20 11.63
C ILE A 137 -7.10 -14.70 11.52
N THR A 138 -7.71 -14.94 12.66
CA THR A 138 -9.14 -15.17 12.77
C THR A 138 -9.76 -13.96 13.45
N THR A 139 -10.75 -13.37 12.82
CA THR A 139 -11.53 -12.27 13.37
C THR A 139 -12.93 -12.73 13.72
N ASN A 140 -13.52 -12.10 14.74
CA ASN A 140 -14.94 -12.26 15.07
C ASN A 140 -15.81 -11.41 14.11
N GLU A 141 -17.12 -11.45 14.31
CA GLU A 141 -18.08 -10.69 13.50
C GLU A 141 -17.90 -9.16 13.57
N LYS A 142 -17.23 -8.67 14.62
CA LYS A 142 -16.90 -7.25 14.80
C LYS A 142 -15.59 -6.86 14.16
N GLY A 143 -14.85 -7.82 13.55
CA GLY A 143 -13.53 -7.57 12.97
C GLY A 143 -12.38 -7.57 13.99
N GLU A 144 -12.64 -7.91 15.26
CA GLU A 144 -11.60 -8.02 16.27
C GLU A 144 -10.81 -9.32 16.08
N VAL A 145 -9.49 -9.24 16.21
CA VAL A 145 -8.62 -10.42 16.12
C VAL A 145 -8.83 -11.29 17.35
N VAL A 146 -9.31 -12.51 17.14
CA VAL A 146 -9.52 -13.50 18.21
C VAL A 146 -8.47 -14.60 18.24
N LYS A 147 -7.77 -14.78 17.11
CA LYS A 147 -6.66 -15.73 17.01
C LYS A 147 -5.63 -15.23 16.00
N PHE A 148 -4.38 -15.34 16.37
CA PHE A 148 -3.25 -15.08 15.50
C PHE A 148 -2.23 -16.22 15.62
N GLU A 149 -1.86 -16.81 14.50
CA GLU A 149 -0.79 -17.82 14.43
C GLU A 149 0.07 -17.52 13.20
N GLN A 150 1.36 -17.43 13.36
CA GLN A 150 2.31 -17.28 12.28
C GLN A 150 3.58 -18.07 12.55
N ASN A 151 3.84 -19.07 11.72
CA ASN A 151 5.07 -19.86 11.74
C ASN A 151 5.92 -19.64 10.48
N PHE A 152 5.48 -18.78 9.57
CA PHE A 152 6.12 -18.43 8.30
C PHE A 152 6.26 -19.57 7.27
N GLU A 153 5.81 -20.81 7.57
CA GLU A 153 5.95 -21.97 6.69
C GLU A 153 5.27 -21.81 5.32
N LYS A 154 4.24 -20.97 5.26
CA LYS A 154 3.48 -20.67 4.04
C LYS A 154 3.66 -19.23 3.56
N SER A 155 4.63 -18.52 4.12
CA SER A 155 4.87 -17.14 3.73
C SER A 155 5.54 -17.07 2.36
N VAL A 156 5.04 -16.19 1.52
CA VAL A 156 5.64 -15.88 0.22
C VAL A 156 6.71 -14.83 0.42
N GLN A 157 7.85 -15.00 -0.23
CA GLN A 157 8.94 -14.01 -0.16
C GLN A 157 8.45 -12.62 -0.60
N GLY A 158 8.72 -11.62 0.22
CA GLY A 158 8.29 -10.22 -0.02
C GLY A 158 6.85 -9.94 0.37
N LEU A 159 6.10 -10.92 0.87
CA LEU A 159 4.75 -10.76 1.40
C LEU A 159 4.73 -11.18 2.87
N TYR A 160 4.60 -10.22 3.76
CA TYR A 160 4.52 -10.47 5.19
C TYR A 160 3.10 -10.15 5.68
N PRO A 161 2.56 -10.93 6.63
CA PRO A 161 1.29 -10.61 7.28
C PRO A 161 1.40 -9.40 8.22
N PHE A 162 2.60 -8.92 8.43
CA PHE A 162 2.88 -7.74 9.22
C PHE A 162 3.11 -6.53 8.32
N VAL A 163 2.40 -5.47 8.61
CA VAL A 163 2.81 -4.15 8.11
C VAL A 163 4.09 -3.81 8.85
N VAL A 164 5.16 -3.54 8.13
CA VAL A 164 6.33 -2.93 8.74
C VAL A 164 5.89 -1.51 9.10
N GLY A 165 5.40 -1.34 10.31
CA GLY A 165 5.15 -0.02 10.89
C GLY A 165 6.46 0.74 10.91
N GLY A 166 6.41 2.02 10.63
CA GLY A 166 7.55 2.88 10.90
C GLY A 166 7.99 2.62 12.34
N ILE A 167 9.27 2.54 12.57
CA ILE A 167 9.78 2.44 13.92
C ILE A 167 9.46 3.78 14.58
N GLU A 168 8.39 3.81 15.37
CA GLU A 168 8.08 5.01 16.16
C GLU A 168 9.29 5.35 17.03
N GLY A 169 9.72 6.60 16.95
CA GLY A 169 10.83 7.11 17.76
C GLY A 169 12.21 6.97 17.15
N VAL A 170 12.35 6.48 15.94
CA VAL A 170 13.56 6.70 15.16
C VAL A 170 13.35 7.98 14.38
N GLU A 171 13.81 9.09 14.95
CA GLU A 171 13.90 10.35 14.24
C GLU A 171 15.05 10.28 13.24
N ASP A 172 14.86 10.90 12.11
CA ASP A 172 15.87 11.06 11.04
C ASP A 172 17.09 11.86 11.48
#